data_be3037fdc415d8c024bc99ded17fbc60
#
_entry.id   be3037fdc415d8c024bc99ded17fbc60
#
_cell.length_a   1.000
_cell.length_b   1.000
_cell.length_c   1.000
_cell.angle_alpha   90.00
_cell.angle_beta   90.00
_cell.angle_gamma   90.00
#
_symmetry.space_group_name_H-M   'P 1'
#
loop_
_entity.id
_entity.type
_entity.pdbx_description
1 polymer ?
#
loop_
_entity_poly.entity_id
_entity_poly.type
_entity_poly.pdbx_seq_one_letter_code
_entity_poly.pdbx_strand_id
1 'polypeptide(L)'
;MNQRAPAILDHLASLADTTRSRLLLLLDRRELPVSQLCAVMQLPQSTVSRHLKALSDAGWVSARAEGASNVYTMTRELDGAARRLWVLVREQVGGTPAAAEDQRRLAAALSERRARSQEFFSSSAGQWDRVRDDLFGDRFHLAALAALAQSDWIVGDLGCGTGQVSAALAPFVARVIAVDASAAMLQAARKRLSLLDNIDLRRGDLEALPIDDSRLDLATIMLVLHHVAEPARAIAEVARVLKPAGRLVLVDMLPHDREVYRQQMGHLWLGFPEDQVRAMLAEAGFDNVRIVPLAPDSRAKGPGLFAATAVKV
;
A
#
# COMPACT_ATOMS: atom_id res chain seq x y z
N MET A 1 -19.98 -43.17 -33.60
CA MET A 1 -18.86 -42.31 -33.17
C MET A 1 -19.11 -40.90 -33.71
N ASN A 2 -19.62 -40.00 -32.88
CA ASN A 2 -19.80 -38.61 -33.24
C ASN A 2 -18.39 -37.93 -33.27
N GLN A 3 -17.81 -37.77 -34.47
CA GLN A 3 -16.59 -36.96 -34.60
C GLN A 3 -16.95 -35.52 -34.23
N ARG A 4 -16.46 -35.05 -33.08
CA ARG A 4 -16.54 -33.63 -32.69
C ARG A 4 -15.88 -32.80 -33.79
N ALA A 5 -16.59 -31.79 -34.33
CA ALA A 5 -16.04 -30.91 -35.38
C ALA A 5 -14.69 -30.31 -34.86
N PRO A 6 -13.73 -30.09 -35.78
CA PRO A 6 -12.47 -29.43 -35.38
C PRO A 6 -12.74 -28.09 -34.71
N ALA A 7 -12.06 -27.79 -33.61
CA ALA A 7 -12.24 -26.54 -32.83
C ALA A 7 -12.14 -25.25 -33.67
N ILE A 8 -11.40 -25.29 -34.77
CA ILE A 8 -11.30 -24.17 -35.72
C ILE A 8 -12.65 -23.80 -36.36
N LEU A 9 -13.56 -24.77 -36.56
CA LEU A 9 -14.88 -24.47 -37.13
C LEU A 9 -15.76 -23.73 -36.14
N ASP A 10 -15.64 -24.03 -34.84
CA ASP A 10 -16.33 -23.31 -33.79
C ASP A 10 -15.79 -21.87 -33.67
N HIS A 11 -14.48 -21.69 -33.79
CA HIS A 11 -13.86 -20.35 -33.81
C HIS A 11 -14.32 -19.55 -35.03
N LEU A 12 -14.36 -20.16 -36.23
CA LEU A 12 -14.86 -19.51 -37.42
C LEU A 12 -16.34 -19.11 -37.28
N ALA A 13 -17.19 -19.99 -36.78
CA ALA A 13 -18.59 -19.69 -36.50
C ALA A 13 -18.77 -18.55 -35.53
N SER A 14 -17.91 -18.48 -34.52
CA SER A 14 -17.93 -17.38 -33.50
C SER A 14 -17.59 -16.04 -34.14
N LEU A 15 -16.63 -15.98 -35.06
CA LEU A 15 -16.14 -14.75 -35.69
C LEU A 15 -16.87 -14.40 -37.02
N ALA A 16 -17.73 -15.25 -37.54
CA ALA A 16 -18.49 -15.00 -38.76
C ALA A 16 -19.55 -13.89 -38.66
N ASP A 17 -19.75 -13.35 -37.44
CA ASP A 17 -20.65 -12.22 -37.19
C ASP A 17 -19.85 -10.93 -37.05
N THR A 18 -20.19 -9.92 -37.85
CA THR A 18 -19.48 -8.64 -37.88
C THR A 18 -19.54 -7.88 -36.53
N THR A 19 -20.65 -7.99 -35.81
CA THR A 19 -20.82 -7.34 -34.50
C THR A 19 -19.86 -7.98 -33.49
N ARG A 20 -19.75 -9.32 -33.47
CA ARG A 20 -18.82 -10.02 -32.57
C ARG A 20 -17.36 -9.68 -32.88
N SER A 21 -16.99 -9.65 -34.13
CA SER A 21 -15.62 -9.30 -34.57
C SER A 21 -15.28 -7.84 -34.23
N ARG A 22 -16.23 -6.89 -34.35
CA ARG A 22 -16.06 -5.50 -33.95
C ARG A 22 -15.96 -5.35 -32.43
N LEU A 23 -16.77 -6.09 -31.66
CA LEU A 23 -16.64 -6.13 -30.19
C LEU A 23 -15.26 -6.62 -29.77
N LEU A 24 -14.74 -7.67 -30.37
CA LEU A 24 -13.39 -8.16 -30.10
C LEU A 24 -12.31 -7.15 -30.45
N LEU A 25 -12.44 -6.38 -31.54
CA LEU A 25 -11.53 -5.28 -31.85
C LEU A 25 -11.46 -4.21 -30.78
N LEU A 26 -12.59 -3.91 -30.14
CA LEU A 26 -12.65 -2.96 -29.03
C LEU A 26 -11.99 -3.53 -27.75
N LEU A 27 -12.08 -4.85 -27.55
CA LEU A 27 -11.61 -5.56 -26.36
C LEU A 27 -10.18 -6.14 -26.49
N ASP A 28 -9.57 -6.09 -27.66
CA ASP A 28 -8.27 -6.75 -27.97
C ASP A 28 -7.14 -6.35 -27.00
N ARG A 29 -7.13 -5.10 -26.54
CA ARG A 29 -6.10 -4.60 -25.63
C ARG A 29 -6.66 -3.79 -24.46
N ARG A 30 -7.95 -3.92 -24.17
CA ARG A 30 -8.63 -3.06 -23.19
C ARG A 30 -9.71 -3.83 -22.45
N GLU A 31 -10.00 -3.34 -21.27
CA GLU A 31 -11.18 -3.74 -20.52
C GLU A 31 -12.25 -2.65 -20.67
N LEU A 32 -13.46 -3.03 -21.07
CA LEU A 32 -14.57 -2.09 -21.28
C LEU A 32 -15.85 -2.60 -20.61
N PRO A 33 -16.58 -1.75 -19.88
CA PRO A 33 -17.89 -2.10 -19.36
C PRO A 33 -18.91 -2.20 -20.48
N VAL A 34 -19.95 -3.03 -20.27
CA VAL A 34 -21.01 -3.25 -21.25
C VAL A 34 -21.67 -1.96 -21.71
N SER A 35 -21.89 -1.01 -20.79
CA SER A 35 -22.47 0.30 -21.10
C SER A 35 -21.64 1.09 -22.11
N GLN A 36 -20.31 1.06 -21.99
CA GLN A 36 -19.40 1.72 -22.93
C GLN A 36 -19.37 1.03 -24.28
N LEU A 37 -19.42 -0.31 -24.30
CA LEU A 37 -19.53 -1.09 -25.55
C LEU A 37 -20.84 -0.74 -26.28
N CYS A 38 -21.98 -0.61 -25.56
CA CYS A 38 -23.24 -0.18 -26.14
C CYS A 38 -23.14 1.22 -26.76
N ALA A 39 -22.56 2.16 -26.06
CA ALA A 39 -22.40 3.54 -26.53
C ALA A 39 -21.50 3.63 -27.76
N VAL A 40 -20.38 2.90 -27.78
CA VAL A 40 -19.43 2.87 -28.90
C VAL A 40 -20.04 2.18 -30.13
N MET A 41 -20.64 1.01 -29.92
CA MET A 41 -21.28 0.23 -31.01
C MET A 41 -22.60 0.83 -31.50
N GLN A 42 -23.20 1.74 -30.74
CA GLN A 42 -24.56 2.28 -30.95
C GLN A 42 -25.62 1.17 -31.08
N LEU A 43 -25.52 0.16 -30.20
CA LEU A 43 -26.43 -0.96 -30.15
C LEU A 43 -27.13 -1.06 -28.77
N PRO A 44 -28.38 -1.56 -28.75
CA PRO A 44 -29.07 -1.84 -27.47
C PRO A 44 -28.28 -2.83 -26.61
N GLN A 45 -28.36 -2.65 -25.29
CA GLN A 45 -27.64 -3.51 -24.32
C GLN A 45 -28.00 -4.99 -24.48
N SER A 46 -29.26 -5.32 -24.76
CA SER A 46 -29.69 -6.71 -25.01
C SER A 46 -28.96 -7.36 -26.18
N THR A 47 -28.71 -6.59 -27.23
CA THR A 47 -27.96 -7.04 -28.41
C THR A 47 -26.48 -7.25 -28.06
N VAL A 48 -25.83 -6.24 -27.47
CA VAL A 48 -24.41 -6.33 -27.08
C VAL A 48 -24.20 -7.48 -26.08
N SER A 49 -25.03 -7.61 -25.06
CA SER A 49 -24.94 -8.67 -24.05
C SER A 49 -25.08 -10.08 -24.68
N ARG A 50 -25.97 -10.25 -25.66
CA ARG A 50 -26.14 -11.52 -26.37
C ARG A 50 -24.87 -11.89 -27.15
N HIS A 51 -24.24 -10.93 -27.86
CA HIS A 51 -22.99 -11.18 -28.59
C HIS A 51 -21.82 -11.42 -27.64
N LEU A 52 -21.72 -10.67 -26.54
CA LEU A 52 -20.70 -10.89 -25.50
C LEU A 52 -20.86 -12.27 -24.85
N LYS A 53 -22.08 -12.71 -24.58
CA LYS A 53 -22.34 -14.05 -24.08
C LYS A 53 -21.85 -15.12 -25.06
N ALA A 54 -22.18 -15.00 -26.34
CA ALA A 54 -21.73 -15.93 -27.38
C ALA A 54 -20.19 -15.97 -27.48
N LEU A 55 -19.52 -14.81 -27.35
CA LEU A 55 -18.05 -14.73 -27.36
C LEU A 55 -17.45 -15.34 -26.07
N SER A 56 -18.11 -15.16 -24.93
CA SER A 56 -17.69 -15.76 -23.65
C SER A 56 -17.85 -17.28 -23.66
N ASP A 57 -18.99 -17.78 -24.15
CA ASP A 57 -19.27 -19.22 -24.27
C ASP A 57 -18.27 -19.90 -25.20
N ALA A 58 -17.75 -19.19 -26.21
CA ALA A 58 -16.74 -19.64 -27.15
C ALA A 58 -15.29 -19.35 -26.71
N GLY A 59 -15.07 -18.79 -25.51
CA GLY A 59 -13.75 -18.56 -24.92
C GLY A 59 -12.98 -17.35 -25.44
N TRP A 60 -13.62 -16.46 -26.23
CA TRP A 60 -12.99 -15.28 -26.81
C TRP A 60 -12.86 -14.12 -25.83
N VAL A 61 -13.79 -13.98 -24.90
CA VAL A 61 -13.79 -12.91 -23.90
C VAL A 61 -13.99 -13.48 -22.51
N SER A 62 -13.43 -12.79 -21.53
CA SER A 62 -13.70 -12.98 -20.12
C SER A 62 -14.41 -11.76 -19.55
N ALA A 63 -15.19 -11.97 -18.49
CA ALA A 63 -15.90 -10.92 -17.77
C ALA A 63 -15.55 -10.96 -16.31
N ARG A 64 -15.43 -9.78 -15.68
CA ARG A 64 -15.40 -9.63 -14.22
C ARG A 64 -16.47 -8.66 -13.76
N ALA A 65 -17.04 -8.91 -12.60
CA ALA A 65 -17.97 -7.98 -11.99
C ALA A 65 -17.23 -6.73 -11.48
N GLU A 66 -17.81 -5.56 -11.72
CA GLU A 66 -17.34 -4.28 -11.21
C GLU A 66 -18.54 -3.45 -10.76
N GLY A 67 -18.82 -3.44 -9.45
CA GLY A 67 -20.05 -2.88 -8.90
C GLY A 67 -21.28 -3.56 -9.48
N ALA A 68 -22.21 -2.78 -10.02
CA ALA A 68 -23.45 -3.27 -10.65
C ALA A 68 -23.28 -3.62 -12.15
N SER A 69 -22.07 -3.62 -12.68
CA SER A 69 -21.78 -3.83 -14.11
C SER A 69 -20.77 -4.93 -14.33
N ASN A 70 -20.74 -5.49 -15.55
CA ASN A 70 -19.68 -6.38 -15.99
C ASN A 70 -18.72 -5.62 -16.91
N VAL A 71 -17.42 -5.85 -16.67
CA VAL A 71 -16.32 -5.38 -17.51
C VAL A 71 -15.80 -6.57 -18.30
N TYR A 72 -15.62 -6.39 -19.59
CA TYR A 72 -15.21 -7.43 -20.54
C TYR A 72 -13.82 -7.14 -21.08
N THR A 73 -13.05 -8.18 -21.33
CA THR A 73 -11.76 -8.13 -22.02
C THR A 73 -11.58 -9.35 -22.90
N MET A 74 -10.77 -9.24 -23.94
CA MET A 74 -10.41 -10.41 -24.75
C MET A 74 -9.57 -11.38 -23.92
N THR A 75 -9.83 -12.67 -24.04
CA THR A 75 -9.09 -13.73 -23.33
C THR A 75 -7.63 -13.72 -23.77
N ARG A 76 -6.70 -13.69 -22.80
CA ARG A 76 -5.25 -13.69 -23.07
C ARG A 76 -4.72 -15.05 -23.49
N GLU A 77 -5.35 -16.12 -23.02
CA GLU A 77 -4.95 -17.53 -23.22
C GLU A 77 -5.74 -18.19 -24.36
N LEU A 78 -5.73 -17.57 -25.53
CA LEU A 78 -6.28 -18.20 -26.73
C LEU A 78 -5.38 -19.34 -27.20
N ASP A 79 -5.97 -20.44 -27.64
CA ASP A 79 -5.23 -21.50 -28.30
C ASP A 79 -4.54 -21.01 -29.58
N GLY A 80 -3.59 -21.81 -30.08
CA GLY A 80 -2.80 -21.41 -31.26
C GLY A 80 -3.60 -21.23 -32.55
N ALA A 81 -4.73 -21.94 -32.73
CA ALA A 81 -5.60 -21.83 -33.91
C ALA A 81 -6.44 -20.56 -33.80
N ALA A 82 -7.07 -20.32 -32.65
CA ALA A 82 -7.84 -19.11 -32.35
C ALA A 82 -6.98 -17.85 -32.54
N ARG A 83 -5.76 -17.87 -31.99
CA ARG A 83 -4.82 -16.73 -32.10
C ARG A 83 -4.48 -16.39 -33.55
N ARG A 84 -4.16 -17.39 -34.39
CA ARG A 84 -3.89 -17.17 -35.82
C ARG A 84 -5.12 -16.66 -36.55
N LEU A 85 -6.28 -17.25 -36.29
CA LEU A 85 -7.54 -16.80 -36.89
C LEU A 85 -7.86 -15.36 -36.52
N TRP A 86 -7.66 -14.98 -35.24
CA TRP A 86 -7.87 -13.61 -34.78
C TRP A 86 -6.98 -12.60 -35.50
N VAL A 87 -5.72 -12.92 -35.76
CA VAL A 87 -4.82 -12.02 -36.50
C VAL A 87 -5.40 -11.69 -37.87
N LEU A 88 -5.88 -12.70 -38.60
CA LEU A 88 -6.48 -12.52 -39.93
C LEU A 88 -7.78 -11.70 -39.87
N VAL A 89 -8.68 -12.05 -38.94
CA VAL A 89 -9.98 -11.36 -38.79
C VAL A 89 -9.77 -9.92 -38.38
N ARG A 90 -8.86 -9.69 -37.44
CA ARG A 90 -8.51 -8.35 -36.96
C ARG A 90 -8.02 -7.43 -38.07
N GLU A 91 -7.17 -7.94 -38.96
CA GLU A 91 -6.65 -7.18 -40.09
C GLU A 91 -7.78 -6.79 -41.05
N GLN A 92 -8.61 -7.75 -41.43
CA GLN A 92 -9.69 -7.54 -42.40
C GLN A 92 -10.83 -6.67 -41.83
N VAL A 93 -11.30 -6.97 -40.62
CA VAL A 93 -12.39 -6.23 -40.00
C VAL A 93 -11.93 -4.84 -39.52
N GLY A 94 -10.67 -4.73 -39.04
CA GLY A 94 -10.09 -3.47 -38.61
C GLY A 94 -10.00 -2.40 -39.70
N GLY A 95 -9.85 -2.82 -40.96
CA GLY A 95 -9.84 -1.92 -42.13
C GLY A 95 -11.24 -1.42 -42.57
N THR A 96 -12.32 -1.87 -41.92
CA THR A 96 -13.67 -1.47 -42.32
C THR A 96 -14.07 -0.08 -41.79
N PRO A 97 -14.90 0.67 -42.56
CA PRO A 97 -15.41 1.97 -42.09
C PRO A 97 -16.14 1.90 -40.74
N ALA A 98 -16.89 0.81 -40.50
CA ALA A 98 -17.61 0.59 -39.27
C ALA A 98 -16.66 0.41 -38.08
N ALA A 99 -15.56 -0.34 -38.21
CA ALA A 99 -14.57 -0.50 -37.16
C ALA A 99 -13.81 0.81 -36.91
N ALA A 100 -13.49 1.56 -37.94
CA ALA A 100 -12.86 2.88 -37.82
C ALA A 100 -13.75 3.87 -37.05
N GLU A 101 -15.08 3.83 -37.32
CA GLU A 101 -16.05 4.67 -36.59
C GLU A 101 -16.16 4.27 -35.13
N ASP A 102 -16.19 2.97 -34.82
CA ASP A 102 -16.16 2.48 -33.43
C ASP A 102 -14.92 2.95 -32.68
N GLN A 103 -13.75 2.88 -33.31
CA GLN A 103 -12.49 3.35 -32.71
C GLN A 103 -12.52 4.88 -32.45
N ARG A 104 -13.10 5.66 -33.36
CA ARG A 104 -13.28 7.11 -33.15
C ARG A 104 -14.19 7.40 -31.97
N ARG A 105 -15.35 6.71 -31.87
CA ARG A 105 -16.28 6.87 -30.73
C ARG A 105 -15.64 6.44 -29.41
N LEU A 106 -14.88 5.34 -29.43
CA LEU A 106 -14.15 4.89 -28.24
C LEU A 106 -13.09 5.92 -27.82
N ALA A 107 -12.32 6.46 -28.76
CA ALA A 107 -11.33 7.49 -28.47
C ALA A 107 -11.98 8.76 -27.91
N ALA A 108 -13.11 9.21 -28.44
CA ALA A 108 -13.87 10.34 -27.93
C ALA A 108 -14.40 10.09 -26.52
N ALA A 109 -14.99 8.94 -26.24
CA ALA A 109 -15.48 8.57 -24.92
C ALA A 109 -14.34 8.50 -23.87
N LEU A 110 -13.18 7.98 -24.22
CA LEU A 110 -12.01 7.95 -23.36
C LEU A 110 -11.43 9.35 -23.12
N SER A 111 -11.42 10.21 -24.14
CA SER A 111 -10.98 11.60 -24.03
C SER A 111 -11.91 12.40 -23.10
N GLU A 112 -13.22 12.26 -23.26
CA GLU A 112 -14.20 12.90 -22.37
C GLU A 112 -14.05 12.44 -20.93
N ARG A 113 -13.83 11.15 -20.68
CA ARG A 113 -13.58 10.63 -19.32
C ARG A 113 -12.30 11.24 -18.71
N ARG A 114 -11.23 11.40 -19.50
CA ARG A 114 -10.00 12.08 -19.07
C ARG A 114 -10.25 13.55 -18.76
N ALA A 115 -10.98 14.25 -19.63
CA ALA A 115 -11.31 15.66 -19.43
C ALA A 115 -12.11 15.88 -18.16
N ARG A 116 -13.13 15.06 -17.89
CA ARG A 116 -13.90 15.11 -16.62
C ARG A 116 -13.04 14.88 -15.38
N SER A 117 -12.11 13.92 -15.43
CA SER A 117 -11.16 13.69 -14.33
C SER A 117 -10.25 14.91 -14.12
N GLN A 118 -9.71 15.47 -15.19
CA GLN A 118 -8.86 16.67 -15.10
C GLN A 118 -9.64 17.90 -14.58
N GLU A 119 -10.88 18.09 -15.04
CA GLU A 119 -11.76 19.16 -14.57
C GLU A 119 -12.05 19.01 -13.08
N PHE A 120 -12.38 17.79 -12.62
CA PHE A 120 -12.58 17.51 -11.20
C PHE A 120 -11.33 17.89 -10.37
N PHE A 121 -10.14 17.43 -10.77
CA PHE A 121 -8.91 17.75 -10.03
C PHE A 121 -8.55 19.24 -10.12
N SER A 122 -8.80 19.90 -11.24
CA SER A 122 -8.54 21.34 -11.39
C SER A 122 -9.46 22.18 -10.52
N SER A 123 -10.76 21.82 -10.44
CA SER A 123 -11.73 22.51 -9.58
C SER A 123 -11.56 22.19 -8.10
N SER A 124 -11.09 20.99 -7.77
CA SER A 124 -10.94 20.53 -6.39
C SER A 124 -9.54 20.74 -5.81
N ALA A 125 -8.57 21.26 -6.58
CA ALA A 125 -7.16 21.35 -6.18
C ALA A 125 -6.95 22.03 -4.82
N GLY A 126 -7.66 23.13 -4.54
CA GLY A 126 -7.58 23.84 -3.27
C GLY A 126 -8.27 23.15 -2.09
N GLN A 127 -9.06 22.10 -2.32
CA GLN A 127 -9.82 21.38 -1.29
C GLN A 127 -9.51 19.88 -1.32
N TRP A 128 -8.63 19.44 -2.22
CA TRP A 128 -8.37 18.01 -2.43
C TRP A 128 -7.89 17.29 -1.17
N ASP A 129 -6.96 17.89 -0.43
CA ASP A 129 -6.46 17.28 0.81
C ASP A 129 -7.59 17.06 1.81
N ARG A 130 -8.48 18.04 1.95
CA ARG A 130 -9.65 17.90 2.84
C ARG A 130 -10.60 16.80 2.37
N VAL A 131 -10.93 16.76 1.08
CA VAL A 131 -11.81 15.72 0.51
C VAL A 131 -11.19 14.33 0.69
N ARG A 132 -9.89 14.19 0.44
CA ARG A 132 -9.16 12.94 0.63
C ARG A 132 -9.16 12.51 2.10
N ASP A 133 -8.89 13.45 3.02
CA ASP A 133 -8.80 13.17 4.44
C ASP A 133 -10.17 12.81 5.04
N ASP A 134 -11.24 13.42 4.54
CA ASP A 134 -12.63 13.07 4.90
C ASP A 134 -13.00 11.66 4.43
N LEU A 135 -12.50 11.20 3.28
CA LEU A 135 -12.79 9.89 2.70
C LEU A 135 -11.92 8.76 3.26
N PHE A 136 -10.62 9.01 3.47
CA PHE A 136 -9.62 7.98 3.74
C PHE A 136 -8.84 8.20 5.06
N GLY A 137 -9.07 9.30 5.75
CA GLY A 137 -8.28 9.74 6.91
C GLY A 137 -6.96 10.40 6.51
N ASP A 138 -6.40 11.19 7.43
CA ASP A 138 -5.20 12.00 7.21
C ASP A 138 -3.87 11.22 7.34
N ARG A 139 -3.92 9.94 7.73
CA ARG A 139 -2.73 9.12 8.05
C ARG A 139 -2.51 7.90 7.16
N PHE A 140 -3.42 7.59 6.23
CA PHE A 140 -3.32 6.37 5.43
C PHE A 140 -2.00 6.25 4.66
N HIS A 141 -1.47 7.36 4.14
CA HIS A 141 -0.22 7.41 3.40
C HIS A 141 1.00 7.14 4.31
N LEU A 142 0.98 7.60 5.56
CA LEU A 142 2.01 7.28 6.55
C LEU A 142 1.95 5.80 6.97
N ALA A 143 0.74 5.27 7.19
CA ALA A 143 0.54 3.86 7.46
C ALA A 143 1.02 2.97 6.30
N ALA A 144 0.78 3.40 5.04
CA ALA A 144 1.23 2.67 3.87
C ALA A 144 2.77 2.59 3.76
N LEU A 145 3.52 3.56 4.33
CA LEU A 145 4.99 3.48 4.37
C LEU A 145 5.50 2.32 5.24
N ALA A 146 4.69 1.81 6.18
CA ALA A 146 5.05 0.60 6.93
C ALA A 146 5.17 -0.65 6.02
N ALA A 147 4.56 -0.64 4.83
CA ALA A 147 4.72 -1.69 3.82
C ALA A 147 6.14 -1.76 3.21
N LEU A 148 7.04 -0.80 3.54
CA LEU A 148 8.47 -0.89 3.21
C LEU A 148 9.22 -1.89 4.11
N ALA A 149 8.64 -2.30 5.25
CA ALA A 149 9.15 -3.41 6.05
C ALA A 149 8.97 -4.74 5.30
N GLN A 150 9.88 -5.68 5.51
CA GLN A 150 9.75 -7.01 4.90
C GLN A 150 8.77 -7.86 5.70
N SER A 151 7.99 -8.67 5.03
CA SER A 151 6.89 -9.43 5.64
C SER A 151 7.35 -10.53 6.60
N ASP A 152 8.60 -10.94 6.55
CA ASP A 152 9.24 -11.94 7.43
C ASP A 152 9.95 -11.31 8.64
N TRP A 153 9.97 -9.98 8.76
CA TRP A 153 10.65 -9.30 9.85
C TRP A 153 9.96 -9.50 11.21
N ILE A 154 10.80 -9.60 12.23
CA ILE A 154 10.40 -9.46 13.63
C ILE A 154 10.80 -8.05 14.08
N VAL A 155 9.82 -7.26 14.45
CA VAL A 155 10.02 -5.85 14.81
C VAL A 155 9.84 -5.64 16.30
N GLY A 156 10.75 -4.89 16.92
CA GLY A 156 10.63 -4.41 18.31
C GLY A 156 10.03 -3.01 18.35
N ASP A 157 8.91 -2.83 19.04
CA ASP A 157 8.35 -1.52 19.39
C ASP A 157 8.69 -1.25 20.87
N LEU A 158 9.81 -0.53 21.08
CA LEU A 158 10.46 -0.41 22.37
C LEU A 158 10.04 0.90 23.07
N GLY A 159 9.31 0.77 24.17
CA GLY A 159 8.53 1.85 24.75
C GLY A 159 7.22 2.07 23.99
N CYS A 160 6.50 0.99 23.74
CA CYS A 160 5.34 0.99 22.84
C CYS A 160 4.15 1.82 23.33
N GLY A 161 4.13 2.23 24.58
CA GLY A 161 3.05 2.99 25.18
C GLY A 161 1.69 2.31 24.96
N THR A 162 0.77 2.99 24.32
CA THR A 162 -0.56 2.45 24.00
C THR A 162 -0.61 1.62 22.71
N GLY A 163 0.54 1.26 22.11
CA GLY A 163 0.64 0.36 20.96
C GLY A 163 0.28 0.98 19.59
N GLN A 164 0.44 2.28 19.41
CA GLN A 164 0.09 2.95 18.15
C GLN A 164 1.01 2.53 17.00
N VAL A 165 2.33 2.46 17.27
CA VAL A 165 3.33 2.04 16.27
C VAL A 165 3.19 0.54 15.98
N SER A 166 3.02 -0.27 17.03
CA SER A 166 2.73 -1.70 16.89
C SER A 166 1.52 -1.98 15.99
N ALA A 167 0.41 -1.23 16.18
CA ALA A 167 -0.78 -1.37 15.34
C ALA A 167 -0.53 -1.03 13.86
N ALA A 168 0.33 -0.04 13.59
CA ALA A 168 0.66 0.38 12.23
C ALA A 168 1.58 -0.63 11.51
N LEU A 169 2.49 -1.27 12.24
CA LEU A 169 3.48 -2.20 11.69
C LEU A 169 2.95 -3.64 11.54
N ALA A 170 2.10 -4.09 12.45
CA ALA A 170 1.64 -5.48 12.53
C ALA A 170 1.07 -6.04 11.22
N PRO A 171 0.28 -5.29 10.40
CA PRO A 171 -0.25 -5.82 9.13
C PRO A 171 0.81 -6.17 8.09
N PHE A 172 2.05 -5.68 8.23
CA PHE A 172 3.09 -5.75 7.21
C PHE A 172 4.27 -6.65 7.58
N VAL A 173 4.34 -7.15 8.82
CA VAL A 173 5.49 -7.90 9.35
C VAL A 173 5.08 -9.24 9.95
N ALA A 174 6.02 -10.17 10.09
CA ALA A 174 5.74 -11.47 10.68
C ALA A 174 5.32 -11.36 12.16
N ARG A 175 5.98 -10.51 12.93
CA ARG A 175 5.72 -10.34 14.37
C ARG A 175 6.15 -8.98 14.88
N VAL A 176 5.40 -8.42 15.83
CA VAL A 176 5.81 -7.28 16.63
C VAL A 176 6.01 -7.72 18.09
N ILE A 177 7.18 -7.44 18.66
CA ILE A 177 7.45 -7.56 20.09
C ILE A 177 7.40 -6.16 20.67
N ALA A 178 6.32 -5.87 21.41
CA ALA A 178 6.07 -4.54 21.96
C ALA A 178 6.39 -4.54 23.46
N VAL A 179 7.30 -3.66 23.87
CA VAL A 179 7.80 -3.59 25.24
C VAL A 179 7.46 -2.24 25.85
N ASP A 180 6.95 -2.25 27.09
CA ASP A 180 6.77 -1.03 27.88
C ASP A 180 6.93 -1.34 29.38
N ALA A 181 7.48 -0.41 30.16
CA ALA A 181 7.65 -0.57 31.61
C ALA A 181 6.32 -0.38 32.35
N SER A 182 5.39 0.43 31.82
CA SER A 182 4.12 0.79 32.45
C SER A 182 3.05 -0.26 32.22
N ALA A 183 2.58 -0.87 33.31
CA ALA A 183 1.46 -1.82 33.25
C ALA A 183 0.16 -1.17 32.72
N ALA A 184 -0.06 0.12 33.00
CA ALA A 184 -1.22 0.86 32.52
C ALA A 184 -1.17 1.10 31.01
N MET A 185 0.02 1.42 30.47
CA MET A 185 0.22 1.55 29.02
C MET A 185 -0.01 0.21 28.32
N LEU A 186 0.54 -0.88 28.84
CA LEU A 186 0.32 -2.22 28.27
C LEU A 186 -1.16 -2.67 28.34
N GLN A 187 -1.90 -2.27 29.36
CA GLN A 187 -3.34 -2.52 29.41
C GLN A 187 -4.08 -1.79 28.29
N ALA A 188 -3.75 -0.53 28.03
CA ALA A 188 -4.30 0.23 26.91
C ALA A 188 -3.89 -0.36 25.56
N ALA A 189 -2.62 -0.78 25.42
CA ALA A 189 -2.11 -1.46 24.25
C ALA A 189 -2.87 -2.77 23.96
N ARG A 190 -3.09 -3.62 24.96
CA ARG A 190 -3.89 -4.87 24.79
C ARG A 190 -5.27 -4.59 24.22
N LYS A 191 -5.94 -3.54 24.69
CA LYS A 191 -7.27 -3.16 24.18
C LYS A 191 -7.20 -2.72 22.72
N ARG A 192 -6.21 -1.90 22.35
CA ARG A 192 -6.02 -1.41 20.97
C ARG A 192 -5.67 -2.53 20.00
N LEU A 193 -4.84 -3.44 20.43
CA LEU A 193 -4.21 -4.48 19.58
C LEU A 193 -4.99 -5.81 19.60
N SER A 194 -6.16 -5.85 20.20
CA SER A 194 -6.93 -7.09 20.47
C SER A 194 -7.34 -7.88 19.24
N LEU A 195 -7.33 -7.27 18.06
CA LEU A 195 -7.69 -7.91 16.77
C LEU A 195 -6.46 -8.32 15.94
N LEU A 196 -5.25 -8.19 16.50
CA LEU A 196 -3.98 -8.49 15.82
C LEU A 196 -3.30 -9.68 16.50
N ASP A 197 -3.12 -10.77 15.76
CA ASP A 197 -2.65 -12.04 16.30
C ASP A 197 -1.12 -12.17 16.36
N ASN A 198 -0.40 -11.27 15.69
CA ASN A 198 1.06 -11.32 15.57
C ASN A 198 1.80 -10.36 16.51
N ILE A 199 1.16 -9.92 17.61
CA ILE A 199 1.76 -9.02 18.58
C ILE A 199 2.06 -9.73 19.90
N ASP A 200 3.27 -9.55 20.39
CA ASP A 200 3.76 -10.05 21.67
C ASP A 200 4.03 -8.89 22.60
N LEU A 201 3.13 -8.66 23.55
CA LEU A 201 3.22 -7.58 24.55
C LEU A 201 4.01 -8.04 25.76
N ARG A 202 5.12 -7.37 26.06
CA ARG A 202 6.00 -7.67 27.19
C ARG A 202 6.14 -6.48 28.13
N ARG A 203 6.14 -6.73 29.42
CA ARG A 203 6.56 -5.73 30.40
C ARG A 203 8.06 -5.78 30.56
N GLY A 204 8.73 -4.65 30.41
CA GLY A 204 10.18 -4.57 30.53
C GLY A 204 10.70 -3.14 30.47
N ASP A 205 11.94 -2.97 30.89
CA ASP A 205 12.67 -1.71 30.85
C ASP A 205 13.52 -1.64 29.58
N LEU A 206 13.74 -0.43 29.03
CA LEU A 206 14.62 -0.25 27.87
C LEU A 206 16.08 -0.52 28.19
N GLU A 207 16.47 -0.33 29.45
CA GLU A 207 17.84 -0.58 29.94
C GLU A 207 18.11 -2.07 30.23
N ALA A 208 17.07 -2.93 30.15
CA ALA A 208 17.16 -4.39 30.29
C ALA A 208 15.99 -5.05 29.55
N LEU A 209 16.08 -5.09 28.23
CA LEU A 209 15.00 -5.56 27.37
C LEU A 209 14.72 -7.07 27.55
N PRO A 210 13.46 -7.47 27.76
CA PRO A 210 13.06 -8.87 27.88
C PRO A 210 12.99 -9.57 26.49
N ILE A 211 14.04 -9.42 25.71
CA ILE A 211 14.19 -9.92 24.35
C ILE A 211 15.56 -10.58 24.23
N ASP A 212 15.62 -11.75 23.59
CA ASP A 212 16.87 -12.48 23.36
C ASP A 212 17.79 -11.72 22.40
N ASP A 213 19.08 -12.01 22.46
CA ASP A 213 20.09 -11.42 21.58
C ASP A 213 19.78 -11.72 20.12
N SER A 214 20.06 -10.74 19.25
CA SER A 214 19.95 -10.89 17.80
C SER A 214 18.58 -11.42 17.33
N ARG A 215 17.51 -10.97 17.96
CA ARG A 215 16.14 -11.43 17.67
C ARG A 215 15.41 -10.55 16.66
N LEU A 216 15.70 -9.26 16.62
CA LEU A 216 14.93 -8.27 15.87
C LEU A 216 15.60 -7.92 14.54
N ASP A 217 14.78 -7.75 13.50
CA ASP A 217 15.21 -7.20 12.21
C ASP A 217 15.13 -5.66 12.20
N LEU A 218 14.16 -5.11 12.95
CA LEU A 218 13.95 -3.67 13.13
C LEU A 218 13.60 -3.40 14.59
N ALA A 219 14.15 -2.33 15.15
CA ALA A 219 13.72 -1.75 16.42
C ALA A 219 13.21 -0.32 16.21
N THR A 220 12.12 0.03 16.88
CA THR A 220 11.59 1.40 16.92
C THR A 220 11.56 1.92 18.35
N ILE A 221 12.00 3.17 18.54
CA ILE A 221 11.88 3.93 19.80
C ILE A 221 11.22 5.26 19.43
N MET A 222 10.01 5.50 19.94
CA MET A 222 9.22 6.67 19.56
C MET A 222 8.82 7.49 20.77
N LEU A 223 9.50 8.62 21.00
CA LEU A 223 9.24 9.56 22.11
C LEU A 223 9.33 8.89 23.49
N VAL A 224 10.41 8.16 23.74
CA VAL A 224 10.61 7.40 24.98
C VAL A 224 11.98 7.64 25.58
N LEU A 225 13.03 7.86 24.78
CA LEU A 225 14.40 7.91 25.24
C LEU A 225 14.61 9.02 26.28
N HIS A 226 13.87 10.13 26.20
CA HIS A 226 13.92 11.22 27.15
C HIS A 226 13.35 10.89 28.56
N HIS A 227 12.70 9.72 28.71
CA HIS A 227 12.27 9.18 30.01
C HIS A 227 13.25 8.17 30.59
N VAL A 228 14.28 7.77 29.87
CA VAL A 228 15.24 6.74 30.28
C VAL A 228 16.36 7.37 31.10
N ALA A 229 16.73 6.74 32.22
CA ALA A 229 17.75 7.29 33.10
C ALA A 229 19.15 7.26 32.44
N GLU A 230 19.48 6.14 31.81
CA GLU A 230 20.76 5.91 31.11
C GLU A 230 20.51 5.64 29.60
N PRO A 231 20.29 6.68 28.75
CA PRO A 231 19.97 6.49 27.31
C PRO A 231 21.00 5.67 26.55
N ALA A 232 22.28 5.83 26.85
CA ALA A 232 23.34 5.05 26.22
C ALA A 232 23.21 3.55 26.49
N ARG A 233 22.82 3.17 27.73
CA ARG A 233 22.55 1.77 28.08
C ARG A 233 21.32 1.21 27.36
N ALA A 234 20.27 1.98 27.21
CA ALA A 234 19.11 1.58 26.43
C ALA A 234 19.48 1.35 24.96
N ILE A 235 20.28 2.22 24.36
CA ILE A 235 20.77 2.05 22.99
C ILE A 235 21.67 0.80 22.87
N ALA A 236 22.51 0.49 23.85
CA ALA A 236 23.30 -0.74 23.87
C ALA A 236 22.41 -2.01 23.95
N GLU A 237 21.32 -1.97 24.74
CA GLU A 237 20.34 -3.06 24.78
C GLU A 237 19.63 -3.24 23.43
N VAL A 238 19.29 -2.13 22.76
CA VAL A 238 18.72 -2.19 21.39
C VAL A 238 19.72 -2.85 20.43
N ALA A 239 21.00 -2.50 20.50
CA ALA A 239 22.02 -3.15 19.70
C ALA A 239 22.13 -4.64 20.01
N ARG A 240 22.04 -5.06 21.28
CA ARG A 240 22.07 -6.47 21.69
C ARG A 240 20.95 -7.27 21.05
N VAL A 241 19.71 -6.76 21.08
CA VAL A 241 18.54 -7.49 20.58
C VAL A 241 18.37 -7.45 19.06
N LEU A 242 19.00 -6.50 18.37
CA LEU A 242 19.01 -6.46 16.91
C LEU A 242 19.95 -7.53 16.32
N LYS A 243 19.54 -8.12 15.22
CA LYS A 243 20.39 -8.97 14.38
C LYS A 243 21.51 -8.13 13.75
N PRO A 244 22.63 -8.76 13.31
CA PRO A 244 23.58 -8.11 12.39
C PRO A 244 22.81 -7.55 11.17
N ALA A 245 23.17 -6.35 10.72
CA ALA A 245 22.46 -5.57 9.71
C ALA A 245 21.00 -5.19 10.07
N GLY A 246 20.55 -5.47 11.28
CA GLY A 246 19.25 -5.00 11.82
C GLY A 246 19.21 -3.48 11.93
N ARG A 247 18.03 -2.90 11.83
CA ARG A 247 17.84 -1.46 11.74
C ARG A 247 17.23 -0.88 13.00
N LEU A 248 17.64 0.33 13.33
CA LEU A 248 17.00 1.16 14.36
C LEU A 248 16.32 2.36 13.72
N VAL A 249 15.12 2.67 14.18
CA VAL A 249 14.45 3.96 13.97
C VAL A 249 14.15 4.58 15.34
N LEU A 250 14.76 5.72 15.60
CA LEU A 250 14.59 6.48 16.83
C LEU A 250 13.96 7.84 16.50
N VAL A 251 12.89 8.19 17.17
CA VAL A 251 12.31 9.55 17.13
C VAL A 251 12.27 10.09 18.54
N ASP A 252 12.86 11.28 18.74
CA ASP A 252 12.80 11.99 20.01
C ASP A 252 12.88 13.50 19.77
N MET A 253 12.92 14.27 20.87
CA MET A 253 12.91 15.73 20.83
C MET A 253 14.30 16.30 20.56
N LEU A 254 14.34 17.34 19.75
CA LEU A 254 15.47 18.26 19.67
C LEU A 254 15.64 19.00 21.03
N PRO A 255 16.85 19.48 21.37
CA PRO A 255 17.09 20.23 22.61
C PRO A 255 16.11 21.40 22.75
N HIS A 256 15.59 21.56 23.96
CA HIS A 256 14.66 22.64 24.30
C HIS A 256 14.79 23.04 25.78
N ASP A 257 14.22 24.17 26.16
CA ASP A 257 14.32 24.77 27.50
C ASP A 257 13.03 24.67 28.33
N ARG A 258 12.09 23.81 27.95
CA ARG A 258 10.78 23.70 28.59
C ARG A 258 10.85 22.91 29.91
N GLU A 259 11.40 23.51 30.97
CA GLU A 259 11.53 22.88 32.29
C GLU A 259 10.20 22.36 32.89
N VAL A 260 9.08 22.92 32.47
CA VAL A 260 7.74 22.44 32.85
C VAL A 260 7.51 20.97 32.50
N TYR A 261 8.17 20.41 31.49
CA TYR A 261 8.04 19.01 31.07
C TYR A 261 8.66 18.06 32.11
N ARG A 262 9.71 18.47 32.79
CA ARG A 262 10.27 17.70 33.93
C ARG A 262 9.25 17.52 35.04
N GLN A 263 8.54 18.60 35.38
CA GLN A 263 7.59 18.62 36.48
C GLN A 263 6.26 17.95 36.16
N GLN A 264 5.72 18.16 34.93
CA GLN A 264 4.38 17.71 34.57
C GLN A 264 4.37 16.34 33.90
N MET A 265 5.42 16.00 33.16
CA MET A 265 5.47 14.77 32.33
C MET A 265 6.60 13.83 32.73
N GLY A 266 7.44 14.19 33.73
CA GLY A 266 8.51 13.32 34.22
C GLY A 266 9.67 13.14 33.23
N HIS A 267 9.94 14.14 32.36
CA HIS A 267 11.08 14.09 31.48
C HIS A 267 12.39 14.14 32.25
N LEU A 268 13.27 13.21 32.00
CA LEU A 268 14.63 13.25 32.57
C LEU A 268 15.56 14.09 31.67
N TRP A 269 15.31 14.07 30.39
CA TRP A 269 16.08 14.81 29.37
C TRP A 269 15.17 15.80 28.63
N LEU A 270 15.67 16.99 28.34
CA LEU A 270 14.97 18.03 27.59
C LEU A 270 15.43 18.00 26.11
N GLY A 271 15.29 16.83 25.48
CA GLY A 271 15.73 16.55 24.14
C GLY A 271 17.23 16.19 24.05
N PHE A 272 17.66 15.83 22.85
CA PHE A 272 19.00 15.33 22.59
C PHE A 272 19.64 16.11 21.44
N PRO A 273 20.86 16.66 21.64
CA PRO A 273 21.66 17.19 20.54
C PRO A 273 22.08 16.08 19.56
N GLU A 274 22.24 16.43 18.29
CA GLU A 274 22.59 15.46 17.24
C GLU A 274 23.92 14.73 17.51
N ASP A 275 24.93 15.45 18.00
CA ASP A 275 26.25 14.90 18.34
C ASP A 275 26.16 13.88 19.48
N GLN A 276 25.33 14.12 20.50
CA GLN A 276 25.09 13.17 21.57
C GLN A 276 24.42 11.88 21.06
N VAL A 277 23.40 12.00 20.21
CA VAL A 277 22.71 10.84 19.61
C VAL A 277 23.70 10.05 18.76
N ARG A 278 24.51 10.72 17.94
CA ARG A 278 25.54 10.08 17.12
C ARG A 278 26.56 9.31 17.96
N ALA A 279 27.05 9.91 19.04
CA ALA A 279 27.99 9.29 19.95
C ALA A 279 27.42 8.01 20.58
N MET A 280 26.20 8.08 21.15
CA MET A 280 25.55 6.92 21.76
C MET A 280 25.34 5.77 20.74
N LEU A 281 24.94 6.08 19.51
CA LEU A 281 24.75 5.08 18.48
C LEU A 281 26.09 4.45 18.05
N ALA A 282 27.13 5.25 17.84
CA ALA A 282 28.46 4.76 17.46
C ALA A 282 29.06 3.87 18.56
N GLU A 283 28.98 4.28 19.83
CA GLU A 283 29.46 3.50 20.99
C GLU A 283 28.74 2.15 21.12
N ALA A 284 27.46 2.09 20.74
CA ALA A 284 26.68 0.85 20.76
C ALA A 284 26.91 -0.05 19.53
N GLY A 285 27.78 0.32 18.60
CA GLY A 285 28.09 -0.48 17.40
C GLY A 285 27.10 -0.31 16.25
N PHE A 286 26.50 0.87 16.13
CA PHE A 286 25.69 1.23 14.96
C PHE A 286 26.53 2.00 13.92
N ASP A 287 26.26 1.72 12.66
CA ASP A 287 26.82 2.41 11.49
C ASP A 287 25.69 3.04 10.64
N ASN A 288 26.07 3.75 9.58
CA ASN A 288 25.15 4.42 8.65
C ASN A 288 24.14 5.34 9.37
N VAL A 289 24.58 6.02 10.41
CA VAL A 289 23.74 6.91 11.22
C VAL A 289 23.31 8.13 10.43
N ARG A 290 21.99 8.24 10.20
CA ARG A 290 21.36 9.41 9.60
C ARG A 290 20.40 10.04 10.61
N ILE A 291 20.55 11.33 10.87
CA ILE A 291 19.68 12.10 11.76
C ILE A 291 19.07 13.25 10.95
N VAL A 292 17.76 13.38 11.00
CA VAL A 292 17.00 14.38 10.24
C VAL A 292 15.97 15.06 11.16
N PRO A 293 16.00 16.38 11.27
CA PRO A 293 14.90 17.10 11.91
C PRO A 293 13.59 16.85 11.16
N LEU A 294 12.54 16.55 11.92
CA LEU A 294 11.20 16.38 11.33
C LEU A 294 10.56 17.74 11.09
N ALA A 295 9.85 17.87 9.98
CA ALA A 295 9.06 19.07 9.73
C ALA A 295 8.01 19.25 10.83
N PRO A 296 7.89 20.44 11.43
CA PRO A 296 6.93 20.70 12.50
C PRO A 296 5.49 20.59 11.96
N ASP A 297 4.63 19.87 12.67
CA ASP A 297 3.18 19.95 12.43
C ASP A 297 2.66 21.30 12.97
N SER A 298 1.96 22.06 12.16
CA SER A 298 1.40 23.35 12.55
C SER A 298 0.41 23.28 13.72
N ARG A 299 -0.15 22.10 14.00
CA ARG A 299 -1.04 21.84 15.14
C ARG A 299 -0.28 21.41 16.41
N ALA A 300 0.98 21.04 16.27
CA ALA A 300 1.80 20.59 17.39
C ALA A 300 2.26 21.77 18.26
N LYS A 301 2.17 21.59 19.57
CA LYS A 301 2.63 22.57 20.57
C LYS A 301 3.94 22.16 21.24
N GLY A 302 4.43 20.96 20.91
CA GLY A 302 5.65 20.38 21.45
C GLY A 302 6.93 21.01 20.90
N PRO A 303 8.10 20.59 21.40
CA PRO A 303 9.39 20.92 20.79
C PRO A 303 9.53 20.28 19.41
N GLY A 304 10.52 20.73 18.63
CA GLY A 304 10.89 20.06 17.39
C GLY A 304 11.35 18.63 17.65
N LEU A 305 11.11 17.76 16.67
CA LEU A 305 11.50 16.35 16.72
C LEU A 305 12.61 16.08 15.70
N PHE A 306 13.36 15.02 15.96
CA PHE A 306 14.26 14.42 14.98
C PHE A 306 13.89 12.94 14.77
N ALA A 307 14.23 12.41 13.60
CA ALA A 307 14.28 10.99 13.35
C ALA A 307 15.73 10.58 13.10
N ALA A 308 16.20 9.57 13.82
CA ALA A 308 17.48 8.92 13.58
C ALA A 308 17.27 7.51 13.07
N THR A 309 18.04 7.12 12.05
CA THR A 309 18.12 5.75 11.56
C THR A 309 19.55 5.28 11.62
N ALA A 310 19.76 4.01 11.96
CA ALA A 310 21.06 3.41 12.04
C ALA A 310 20.98 1.90 11.73
N VAL A 311 22.11 1.28 11.39
CA VAL A 311 22.23 -0.15 11.10
C VAL A 311 23.24 -0.75 12.07
N LYS A 312 22.88 -1.88 12.71
CA LYS A 312 23.81 -2.61 13.56
C LYS A 312 24.91 -3.26 12.69
N VAL A 313 26.17 -3.09 13.09
CA VAL A 313 27.32 -3.76 12.47
C VAL A 313 27.33 -5.24 12.81
#